data_004b1133b779823443667800038d6900
#
_entry.id   004b1133b779823443667800038d6900
#
_cell.length_a   1.000
_cell.length_b   1.000
_cell.length_c   1.000
_cell.angle_alpha   90.00
_cell.angle_beta   90.00
_cell.angle_gamma   90.00
#
_symmetry.space_group_name_H-M   'P 1'
#
loop_
_entity.id
_entity.type
_entity.pdbx_description
1 polymer ?
#
loop_
_entity_poly.entity_id
_entity_poly.type
_entity_poly.pdbx_seq_one_letter_code
_entity_poly.pdbx_strand_id
1 'polypeptide(L)'
;ILSLMQKLEIQGGKKLVGTINISGSKNATLPILAATILTDKKVIIHNVPSVRDVTTMIELLNEMGSVVKFSAKEKKIEIKNNKSLKTLAPYNLLKTMRAGVLVLGALLAKYKSAKVSLPGGCAIGSRPINLHLIALKKMGAKIKLKNGYVIASAKDGLKGCFYKFPKVSVGATENILIASCF
;
A
#
# COMPACT_ATOMS: atom_id res chain seq x y z
N ILE A 1 -21.02 11.44 25.15
CA ILE A 1 -19.87 12.20 24.59
C ILE A 1 -20.27 12.52 23.15
N LEU A 2 -20.75 13.77 22.93
CA LEU A 2 -21.08 14.27 21.61
C LEU A 2 -19.78 14.35 20.79
N SER A 3 -19.67 13.56 19.73
CA SER A 3 -18.65 13.73 18.70
C SER A 3 -18.82 15.14 18.13
N LEU A 4 -17.88 16.04 18.40
CA LEU A 4 -17.79 17.33 17.71
C LEU A 4 -17.68 17.04 16.21
N MET A 5 -18.77 17.29 15.49
CA MET A 5 -18.75 17.24 14.03
C MET A 5 -17.80 18.33 13.54
N GLN A 6 -16.69 17.92 12.92
CA GLN A 6 -15.79 18.84 12.27
C GLN A 6 -16.48 19.40 11.04
N LYS A 7 -16.61 20.72 10.96
CA LYS A 7 -17.12 21.43 9.78
C LYS A 7 -16.02 22.30 9.18
N LEU A 8 -16.06 22.46 7.88
CA LEU A 8 -15.23 23.40 7.16
C LEU A 8 -16.11 24.60 6.80
N GLU A 9 -15.75 25.80 7.24
CA GLU A 9 -16.42 27.04 6.91
C GLU A 9 -15.49 27.90 6.07
N ILE A 10 -15.92 28.29 4.87
CA ILE A 10 -15.10 29.03 3.92
C ILE A 10 -15.79 30.34 3.60
N GLN A 11 -15.12 31.48 3.90
CA GLN A 11 -15.53 32.79 3.46
C GLN A 11 -14.72 33.19 2.21
N GLY A 12 -15.37 33.16 1.06
CA GLY A 12 -14.79 33.52 -0.21
C GLY A 12 -14.70 35.02 -0.47
N GLY A 13 -14.48 35.40 -1.75
CA GLY A 13 -14.54 36.81 -2.20
C GLY A 13 -13.24 37.59 -2.12
N LYS A 14 -12.13 36.99 -1.64
CA LYS A 14 -10.81 37.63 -1.63
C LYS A 14 -9.90 37.08 -2.69
N LYS A 15 -9.19 37.94 -3.42
CA LYS A 15 -8.12 37.56 -4.34
C LYS A 15 -6.97 36.92 -3.56
N LEU A 16 -6.61 35.68 -3.90
CA LEU A 16 -5.49 34.99 -3.29
C LEU A 16 -4.19 35.39 -4.00
N VAL A 17 -3.21 35.86 -3.23
CA VAL A 17 -1.86 36.22 -3.71
C VAL A 17 -0.85 35.63 -2.73
N GLY A 18 0.10 34.83 -3.22
CA GLY A 18 1.12 34.23 -2.37
C GLY A 18 1.63 32.90 -2.93
N THR A 19 2.53 32.26 -2.19
CA THR A 19 3.13 30.97 -2.51
C THR A 19 2.73 29.96 -1.44
N ILE A 20 2.27 28.78 -1.88
CA ILE A 20 1.93 27.67 -1.00
C ILE A 20 2.83 26.49 -1.34
N ASN A 21 3.52 25.96 -0.33
CA ASN A 21 4.27 24.71 -0.48
C ASN A 21 3.30 23.52 -0.45
N ILE A 22 3.27 22.75 -1.54
CA ILE A 22 2.40 21.57 -1.66
C ILE A 22 2.93 20.46 -0.73
N SER A 23 2.05 19.87 0.05
CA SER A 23 2.35 18.69 0.86
C SER A 23 2.51 17.44 -0.03
N GLY A 24 3.23 16.43 0.47
CA GLY A 24 3.32 15.14 -0.19
C GLY A 24 1.96 14.46 -0.36
N SER A 25 1.87 13.64 -1.39
CA SER A 25 0.65 12.90 -1.71
C SER A 25 0.55 11.61 -0.92
N LYS A 26 -0.55 11.42 -0.18
CA LYS A 26 -0.90 10.13 0.44
C LYS A 26 -0.90 8.99 -0.57
N ASN A 27 -1.55 9.20 -1.70
CA ASN A 27 -1.73 8.16 -2.71
C ASN A 27 -0.43 7.79 -3.45
N ALA A 28 0.57 8.67 -3.48
CA ALA A 28 1.91 8.32 -3.94
C ALA A 28 2.73 7.63 -2.83
N THR A 29 2.60 8.09 -1.58
CA THR A 29 3.38 7.55 -0.47
C THR A 29 3.07 6.07 -0.20
N LEU A 30 1.81 5.66 -0.25
CA LEU A 30 1.41 4.29 0.09
C LEU A 30 2.00 3.22 -0.84
N PRO A 31 1.94 3.32 -2.18
CA PRO A 31 2.61 2.36 -3.05
C PRO A 31 4.14 2.41 -2.95
N ILE A 32 4.74 3.58 -2.73
CA ILE A 32 6.19 3.70 -2.50
C ILE A 32 6.59 2.95 -1.21
N LEU A 33 5.82 3.09 -0.13
CA LEU A 33 6.05 2.34 1.12
C LEU A 33 5.95 0.83 0.88
N ALA A 34 4.94 0.36 0.15
CA ALA A 34 4.82 -1.06 -0.20
C ALA A 34 6.01 -1.54 -1.05
N ALA A 35 6.48 -0.72 -2.00
CA ALA A 35 7.63 -1.05 -2.84
C ALA A 35 8.96 -1.16 -2.04
N THR A 36 9.07 -0.52 -0.87
CA THR A 36 10.28 -0.66 -0.04
C THR A 36 10.54 -2.10 0.39
N ILE A 37 9.53 -2.97 0.43
CA ILE A 37 9.67 -4.40 0.72
C ILE A 37 10.67 -5.07 -0.22
N LEU A 38 10.79 -4.58 -1.46
CA LEU A 38 11.64 -5.19 -2.50
C LEU A 38 13.14 -5.08 -2.20
N THR A 39 13.58 -4.20 -1.32
CA THR A 39 15.01 -3.99 -1.02
C THR A 39 15.34 -4.18 0.45
N ASP A 40 16.55 -4.68 0.76
CA ASP A 40 17.11 -4.75 2.12
C ASP A 40 17.98 -3.54 2.44
N LYS A 41 18.20 -2.67 1.45
CA LYS A 41 18.95 -1.44 1.66
C LYS A 41 18.08 -0.43 2.41
N LYS A 42 18.72 0.50 3.13
CA LYS A 42 18.02 1.64 3.73
C LYS A 42 17.42 2.52 2.64
N VAL A 43 16.12 2.81 2.77
CA VAL A 43 15.38 3.72 1.90
C VAL A 43 15.01 4.96 2.71
N ILE A 44 15.15 6.13 2.12
CA ILE A 44 14.73 7.41 2.70
C ILE A 44 13.71 8.04 1.75
N ILE A 45 12.54 8.41 2.30
CA ILE A 45 11.46 9.04 1.56
C ILE A 45 11.21 10.42 2.17
N HIS A 46 11.27 11.45 1.36
CA HIS A 46 11.01 12.83 1.75
C HIS A 46 9.61 13.29 1.36
N ASN A 47 9.17 14.40 1.93
CA ASN A 47 7.87 15.02 1.69
C ASN A 47 6.68 14.07 1.94
N VAL A 48 6.76 13.29 3.03
CA VAL A 48 5.71 12.35 3.43
C VAL A 48 4.64 13.07 4.24
N PRO A 49 3.35 12.96 3.86
CA PRO A 49 2.27 13.59 4.61
C PRO A 49 1.98 12.83 5.91
N SER A 50 1.68 13.57 6.97
CA SER A 50 1.27 12.99 8.26
C SER A 50 -0.24 12.73 8.26
N VAL A 51 -0.65 11.60 7.72
CA VAL A 51 -2.05 11.17 7.63
C VAL A 51 -2.22 9.72 8.08
N ARG A 52 -3.41 9.37 8.58
CA ARG A 52 -3.69 8.07 9.19
C ARG A 52 -3.30 6.86 8.33
N ASP A 53 -3.60 6.89 7.02
CA ASP A 53 -3.26 5.76 6.13
C ASP A 53 -1.74 5.52 6.07
N VAL A 54 -0.93 6.58 6.09
CA VAL A 54 0.54 6.46 6.11
C VAL A 54 1.00 5.84 7.43
N THR A 55 0.44 6.28 8.56
CA THR A 55 0.76 5.69 9.88
C THR A 55 0.39 4.21 9.92
N THR A 56 -0.80 3.84 9.43
CA THR A 56 -1.23 2.43 9.36
C THR A 56 -0.34 1.59 8.44
N MET A 57 0.16 2.15 7.32
CA MET A 57 1.12 1.43 6.46
C MET A 57 2.47 1.25 7.16
N ILE A 58 2.92 2.22 7.93
CA ILE A 58 4.13 2.11 8.76
C ILE A 58 3.95 1.00 9.81
N GLU A 59 2.82 0.98 10.49
CA GLU A 59 2.48 -0.09 11.45
C GLU A 59 2.50 -1.47 10.80
N LEU A 60 1.93 -1.59 9.59
CA LEU A 60 1.93 -2.83 8.81
C LEU A 60 3.36 -3.28 8.48
N LEU A 61 4.21 -2.38 7.98
CA LEU A 61 5.60 -2.70 7.66
C LEU A 61 6.39 -3.11 8.91
N ASN A 62 6.19 -2.43 10.04
CA ASN A 62 6.81 -2.80 11.32
C ASN A 62 6.35 -4.19 11.81
N GLU A 63 5.04 -4.50 11.74
CA GLU A 63 4.51 -5.82 12.09
C GLU A 63 5.10 -6.94 11.22
N MET A 64 5.39 -6.62 9.96
CA MET A 64 6.05 -7.54 9.03
C MET A 64 7.55 -7.69 9.31
N GLY A 65 8.14 -6.83 10.13
CA GLY A 65 9.55 -6.90 10.55
C GLY A 65 10.46 -5.86 9.92
N SER A 66 9.91 -4.84 9.25
CA SER A 66 10.68 -3.66 8.85
C SER A 66 10.97 -2.77 10.07
N VAL A 67 12.07 -2.02 10.01
CA VAL A 67 12.37 -0.95 10.97
C VAL A 67 12.07 0.37 10.30
N VAL A 68 11.01 1.05 10.75
CA VAL A 68 10.55 2.31 10.16
C VAL A 68 10.68 3.44 11.18
N LYS A 69 11.37 4.51 10.79
CA LYS A 69 11.46 5.76 11.56
C LYS A 69 10.73 6.86 10.79
N PHE A 70 9.73 7.46 11.39
CA PHE A 70 8.95 8.56 10.80
C PHE A 70 9.15 9.84 11.61
N SER A 71 9.56 10.91 10.93
CA SER A 71 9.64 12.26 11.47
C SER A 71 8.56 13.12 10.79
N ALA A 72 7.46 13.41 11.51
CA ALA A 72 6.40 14.28 11.01
C ALA A 72 6.90 15.72 10.79
N LYS A 73 7.82 16.21 11.66
CA LYS A 73 8.44 17.54 11.56
C LYS A 73 9.26 17.68 10.28
N GLU A 74 10.07 16.67 9.95
CA GLU A 74 10.91 16.66 8.75
C GLU A 74 10.18 16.14 7.51
N LYS A 75 8.94 15.67 7.67
CA LYS A 75 8.15 14.98 6.63
C LYS A 75 8.95 13.88 5.95
N LYS A 76 9.68 13.09 6.76
CA LYS A 76 10.65 12.09 6.29
C LYS A 76 10.39 10.72 6.92
N ILE A 77 10.50 9.68 6.10
CA ILE A 77 10.52 8.28 6.55
C ILE A 77 11.88 7.67 6.21
N GLU A 78 12.45 6.92 7.15
CA GLU A 78 13.60 6.04 6.93
C GLU A 78 13.15 4.60 7.18
N ILE A 79 13.39 3.72 6.22
CA ILE A 79 12.98 2.32 6.27
C ILE A 79 14.19 1.43 6.04
N LYS A 80 14.32 0.39 6.86
CA LYS A 80 15.25 -0.71 6.64
C LYS A 80 14.53 -2.03 6.86
N ASN A 81 14.54 -2.88 5.87
CA ASN A 81 13.95 -4.20 5.96
C ASN A 81 14.96 -5.21 6.48
N ASN A 82 14.51 -6.13 7.32
CA ASN A 82 15.26 -7.32 7.65
C ASN A 82 15.27 -8.28 6.45
N LYS A 83 16.31 -9.14 6.34
CA LYS A 83 16.44 -10.10 5.23
C LYS A 83 15.23 -11.04 5.10
N SER A 84 14.56 -11.36 6.20
CA SER A 84 13.32 -12.15 6.21
C SER A 84 12.19 -11.36 6.86
N LEU A 85 11.28 -10.84 6.04
CA LEU A 85 10.03 -10.26 6.54
C LEU A 85 8.96 -11.36 6.69
N LYS A 86 8.04 -11.15 7.65
CA LYS A 86 6.81 -11.94 7.71
C LYS A 86 5.98 -11.69 6.45
N THR A 87 5.56 -12.73 5.78
CA THR A 87 4.72 -12.62 4.57
C THR A 87 3.22 -12.55 4.88
N LEU A 88 2.87 -12.23 6.13
CA LEU A 88 1.51 -12.07 6.63
C LEU A 88 1.19 -10.59 6.84
N ALA A 89 0.14 -10.11 6.16
CA ALA A 89 -0.47 -8.80 6.40
C ALA A 89 -1.83 -9.01 7.08
N PRO A 90 -1.97 -8.68 8.39
CA PRO A 90 -3.10 -9.08 9.22
C PRO A 90 -4.33 -8.19 9.03
N TYR A 91 -5.52 -8.74 9.34
CA TYR A 91 -6.81 -8.09 9.15
C TYR A 91 -6.98 -6.79 9.96
N ASN A 92 -6.52 -6.76 11.21
CA ASN A 92 -6.67 -5.60 12.10
C ASN A 92 -6.10 -4.30 11.50
N LEU A 93 -5.04 -4.38 10.69
CA LEU A 93 -4.44 -3.23 10.00
C LEU A 93 -5.08 -2.99 8.63
N LEU A 94 -5.41 -4.04 7.89
CA LEU A 94 -5.94 -3.89 6.53
C LEU A 94 -7.43 -3.53 6.48
N LYS A 95 -8.20 -3.81 7.55
CA LYS A 95 -9.64 -3.50 7.58
C LYS A 95 -9.96 -2.02 7.36
N THR A 96 -9.05 -1.12 7.71
CA THR A 96 -9.23 0.33 7.60
C THR A 96 -8.43 0.95 6.44
N MET A 97 -7.48 0.19 5.85
CA MET A 97 -6.56 0.70 4.83
C MET A 97 -6.50 -0.23 3.61
N ARG A 98 -7.20 0.17 2.55
CA ARG A 98 -7.24 -0.61 1.31
C ARG A 98 -5.92 -0.74 0.58
N ALA A 99 -5.08 0.30 0.66
CA ALA A 99 -3.74 0.29 0.06
C ALA A 99 -2.83 -0.82 0.65
N GLY A 100 -3.21 -1.42 1.78
CA GLY A 100 -2.52 -2.58 2.32
C GLY A 100 -2.44 -3.77 1.36
N VAL A 101 -3.37 -3.89 0.39
CA VAL A 101 -3.28 -4.92 -0.66
C VAL A 101 -2.04 -4.77 -1.56
N LEU A 102 -1.41 -3.60 -1.62
CA LEU A 102 -0.22 -3.34 -2.43
C LEU A 102 1.00 -4.15 -1.97
N VAL A 103 1.04 -4.55 -0.69
CA VAL A 103 2.11 -5.43 -0.20
C VAL A 103 2.07 -6.83 -0.84
N LEU A 104 0.92 -7.23 -1.42
CA LEU A 104 0.76 -8.55 -2.06
C LEU A 104 1.73 -8.75 -3.21
N GLY A 105 1.84 -7.77 -4.11
CA GLY A 105 2.77 -7.83 -5.25
C GLY A 105 4.23 -7.84 -4.81
N ALA A 106 4.60 -6.97 -3.86
CA ALA A 106 5.94 -6.90 -3.32
C ALA A 106 6.37 -8.20 -2.63
N LEU A 107 5.48 -8.79 -1.82
CA LEU A 107 5.75 -10.05 -1.12
C LEU A 107 5.91 -11.22 -2.10
N LEU A 108 5.03 -11.31 -3.09
CA LEU A 108 5.12 -12.36 -4.12
C LEU A 108 6.40 -12.25 -4.93
N ALA A 109 6.78 -11.05 -5.34
CA ALA A 109 7.99 -10.82 -6.11
C ALA A 109 9.24 -11.25 -5.32
N LYS A 110 9.42 -10.74 -4.11
CA LYS A 110 10.63 -10.98 -3.33
C LYS A 110 10.65 -12.32 -2.58
N TYR A 111 9.53 -12.66 -1.90
CA TYR A 111 9.46 -13.82 -1.00
C TYR A 111 8.71 -15.01 -1.60
N LYS A 112 8.16 -14.88 -2.81
CA LYS A 112 7.43 -15.95 -3.53
C LYS A 112 6.20 -16.47 -2.76
N SER A 113 5.82 -15.83 -1.68
CA SER A 113 4.71 -16.20 -0.80
C SER A 113 4.10 -14.96 -0.15
N ALA A 114 2.78 -14.93 -0.05
CA ALA A 114 2.06 -13.86 0.64
C ALA A 114 0.74 -14.37 1.22
N LYS A 115 0.43 -13.92 2.45
CA LYS A 115 -0.88 -14.08 3.08
C LYS A 115 -1.38 -12.70 3.48
N VAL A 116 -2.28 -12.14 2.69
CA VAL A 116 -2.76 -10.76 2.86
C VAL A 116 -4.25 -10.78 3.15
N SER A 117 -4.68 -10.14 4.23
CA SER A 117 -6.10 -10.04 4.54
C SER A 117 -6.84 -9.28 3.44
N LEU A 118 -8.07 -9.68 3.17
CA LEU A 118 -8.98 -8.87 2.37
C LEU A 118 -9.21 -7.54 3.07
N PRO A 119 -9.23 -6.42 2.34
CA PRO A 119 -9.55 -5.12 2.93
C PRO A 119 -11.00 -5.13 3.44
N GLY A 120 -11.23 -4.46 4.56
CA GLY A 120 -12.58 -4.23 5.06
C GLY A 120 -13.44 -3.43 4.08
N GLY A 121 -14.76 -3.44 4.27
CA GLY A 121 -15.68 -2.62 3.51
C GLY A 121 -15.38 -1.12 3.69
N CYS A 122 -15.53 -0.34 2.62
CA CYS A 122 -15.41 1.12 2.67
C CYS A 122 -16.80 1.74 2.57
N ALA A 123 -17.05 2.82 3.32
CA ALA A 123 -18.30 3.59 3.27
C ALA A 123 -18.67 4.12 1.87
N ILE A 124 -17.69 4.18 0.96
CA ILE A 124 -17.84 4.67 -0.43
C ILE A 124 -18.22 3.52 -1.42
N GLY A 125 -18.39 2.29 -0.95
CA GLY A 125 -18.80 1.14 -1.78
C GLY A 125 -17.76 0.02 -1.91
N SER A 126 -18.18 -1.12 -2.49
CA SER A 126 -17.29 -2.26 -2.73
C SER A 126 -16.27 -1.91 -3.81
N ARG A 127 -15.01 -1.99 -3.48
CA ARG A 127 -13.93 -1.86 -4.46
C ARG A 127 -13.18 -3.19 -4.51
N PRO A 128 -13.56 -4.11 -5.37
CA PRO A 128 -13.01 -5.45 -5.41
C PRO A 128 -11.53 -5.43 -5.79
N ILE A 129 -10.75 -6.33 -5.18
CA ILE A 129 -9.32 -6.52 -5.49
C ILE A 129 -9.10 -7.53 -6.64
N ASN A 130 -10.18 -7.94 -7.32
CA ASN A 130 -10.15 -8.94 -8.39
C ASN A 130 -9.13 -8.61 -9.49
N LEU A 131 -9.01 -7.33 -9.88
CA LEU A 131 -8.06 -6.91 -10.91
C LEU A 131 -6.60 -7.16 -10.50
N HIS A 132 -6.26 -6.94 -9.21
CA HIS A 132 -4.95 -7.27 -8.67
C HIS A 132 -4.69 -8.79 -8.79
N LEU A 133 -5.67 -9.61 -8.36
CA LEU A 133 -5.52 -11.05 -8.33
C LEU A 133 -5.44 -11.67 -9.73
N ILE A 134 -6.26 -11.19 -10.67
CA ILE A 134 -6.23 -11.68 -12.06
C ILE A 134 -4.88 -11.39 -12.70
N ALA A 135 -4.36 -10.17 -12.54
CA ALA A 135 -3.08 -9.78 -13.12
C ALA A 135 -1.92 -10.59 -12.51
N LEU A 136 -1.87 -10.76 -11.19
CA LEU A 136 -0.85 -11.59 -10.53
C LEU A 136 -0.94 -13.07 -10.94
N LYS A 137 -2.15 -13.60 -11.15
CA LYS A 137 -2.33 -14.95 -11.71
C LYS A 137 -1.76 -15.05 -13.13
N LYS A 138 -1.92 -14.03 -13.97
CA LYS A 138 -1.30 -13.97 -15.30
C LYS A 138 0.23 -13.97 -15.24
N MET A 139 0.80 -13.39 -14.19
CA MET A 139 2.23 -13.46 -13.91
C MET A 139 2.67 -14.81 -13.31
N GLY A 140 1.78 -15.79 -13.18
CA GLY A 140 2.09 -17.15 -12.70
C GLY A 140 1.84 -17.37 -11.20
N ALA A 141 1.29 -16.43 -10.47
CA ALA A 141 0.96 -16.62 -9.06
C ALA A 141 -0.22 -17.60 -8.89
N LYS A 142 -0.08 -18.57 -7.99
CA LYS A 142 -1.17 -19.43 -7.51
C LYS A 142 -1.85 -18.74 -6.34
N ILE A 143 -3.14 -18.45 -6.48
CA ILE A 143 -3.90 -17.63 -5.51
C ILE A 143 -5.15 -18.38 -5.07
N LYS A 144 -5.35 -18.46 -3.75
CA LYS A 144 -6.55 -19.00 -3.09
C LYS A 144 -7.11 -17.95 -2.12
N LEU A 145 -8.43 -17.89 -2.01
CA LEU A 145 -9.12 -17.12 -0.97
C LEU A 145 -9.57 -18.10 0.12
N LYS A 146 -9.13 -17.88 1.35
CA LYS A 146 -9.50 -18.72 2.49
C LYS A 146 -9.55 -17.89 3.77
N ASN A 147 -10.66 -18.01 4.53
CA ASN A 147 -10.86 -17.35 5.84
C ASN A 147 -10.58 -15.84 5.81
N GLY A 148 -11.06 -15.12 4.80
CA GLY A 148 -10.85 -13.68 4.67
C GLY A 148 -9.44 -13.25 4.24
N TYR A 149 -8.61 -14.19 3.79
CA TYR A 149 -7.25 -13.93 3.30
C TYR A 149 -7.06 -14.32 1.84
N VAL A 150 -6.26 -13.51 1.15
CA VAL A 150 -5.59 -13.89 -0.10
C VAL A 150 -4.35 -14.68 0.29
N ILE A 151 -4.29 -15.96 -0.05
CA ILE A 151 -3.12 -16.81 0.10
C ILE A 151 -2.54 -17.01 -1.29
N ALA A 152 -1.33 -16.49 -1.50
CA ALA A 152 -0.71 -16.47 -2.81
C ALA A 152 0.71 -17.04 -2.75
N SER A 153 1.10 -17.76 -3.82
CA SER A 153 2.46 -18.28 -3.98
C SER A 153 2.92 -18.22 -5.44
N ALA A 154 4.21 -17.99 -5.63
CA ALA A 154 4.90 -17.98 -6.91
C ALA A 154 6.24 -18.72 -6.75
N LYS A 155 6.21 -20.06 -6.52
CA LYS A 155 7.40 -20.87 -6.18
C LYS A 155 8.55 -20.67 -7.17
N ASP A 156 8.22 -20.60 -8.46
CA ASP A 156 9.18 -20.44 -9.55
C ASP A 156 9.46 -18.96 -9.89
N GLY A 157 9.02 -18.03 -9.03
CA GLY A 157 9.01 -16.61 -9.28
C GLY A 157 7.81 -16.16 -10.11
N LEU A 158 7.59 -14.85 -10.16
CA LEU A 158 6.66 -14.24 -11.10
C LEU A 158 7.29 -14.21 -12.50
N LYS A 159 6.47 -14.33 -13.54
CA LYS A 159 6.91 -14.32 -14.94
C LYS A 159 6.38 -13.09 -15.65
N GLY A 160 7.20 -12.49 -16.49
CA GLY A 160 6.78 -11.41 -17.38
C GLY A 160 5.62 -11.86 -18.27
N CYS A 161 4.64 -11.00 -18.46
CA CYS A 161 3.51 -11.30 -19.34
C CYS A 161 2.96 -10.00 -19.95
N PHE A 162 2.32 -10.12 -21.11
CA PHE A 162 1.47 -9.04 -21.63
C PHE A 162 0.09 -9.11 -20.95
N TYR A 163 -0.34 -8.02 -20.32
CA TYR A 163 -1.64 -7.94 -19.68
C TYR A 163 -2.29 -6.58 -19.89
N LYS A 164 -3.51 -6.58 -20.43
CA LYS A 164 -4.36 -5.39 -20.56
C LYS A 164 -5.49 -5.48 -19.55
N PHE A 165 -5.59 -4.49 -18.66
CA PHE A 165 -6.69 -4.41 -17.71
C PHE A 165 -8.04 -4.21 -18.44
N PRO A 166 -9.09 -4.94 -18.07
CA PRO A 166 -10.42 -4.76 -18.69
C PRO A 166 -11.05 -3.40 -18.34
N LYS A 167 -10.60 -2.77 -17.27
CA LYS A 167 -10.95 -1.40 -16.88
C LYS A 167 -9.79 -0.75 -16.12
N VAL A 168 -9.74 0.56 -16.14
CA VAL A 168 -8.72 1.34 -15.44
C VAL A 168 -8.77 1.08 -13.92
N SER A 169 -7.63 0.80 -13.32
CA SER A 169 -7.46 0.62 -11.88
C SER A 169 -6.08 1.07 -11.46
N VAL A 170 -5.99 2.21 -10.80
CA VAL A 170 -4.73 2.76 -10.28
C VAL A 170 -4.07 1.76 -9.35
N GLY A 171 -4.76 1.30 -8.29
CA GLY A 171 -4.16 0.39 -7.31
C GLY A 171 -3.73 -0.96 -7.91
N ALA A 172 -4.48 -1.52 -8.87
CA ALA A 172 -4.05 -2.75 -9.53
C ALA A 172 -2.81 -2.52 -10.40
N THR A 173 -2.73 -1.39 -11.09
CA THR A 173 -1.53 -1.00 -11.87
C THR A 173 -0.32 -0.83 -10.96
N GLU A 174 -0.45 -0.09 -9.86
CA GLU A 174 0.61 0.09 -8.86
C GLU A 174 1.12 -1.26 -8.33
N ASN A 175 0.20 -2.17 -7.97
CA ASN A 175 0.56 -3.48 -7.44
C ASN A 175 1.35 -4.33 -8.46
N ILE A 176 0.94 -4.30 -9.73
CA ILE A 176 1.62 -5.03 -10.79
C ILE A 176 2.97 -4.40 -11.13
N LEU A 177 3.09 -3.08 -11.16
CA LEU A 177 4.36 -2.39 -11.33
C LEU A 177 5.35 -2.78 -10.22
N ILE A 178 4.91 -2.79 -8.97
CA ILE A 178 5.73 -3.23 -7.84
C ILE A 178 6.16 -4.71 -8.03
N ALA A 179 5.22 -5.58 -8.41
CA ALA A 179 5.49 -6.99 -8.60
C ALA A 179 6.45 -7.28 -9.79
N SER A 180 6.49 -6.40 -10.79
CA SER A 180 7.30 -6.58 -11.99
C SER A 180 8.76 -6.09 -11.86
N CYS A 181 9.15 -5.59 -10.67
CA CYS A 181 10.52 -5.15 -10.41
C CYS A 181 11.50 -6.31 -10.10
N PHE A 182 11.01 -7.55 -10.04
CA PHE A 182 11.82 -8.76 -9.77
C PHE A 182 11.65 -9.80 -10.85
#